data_fcea2f9781d349893d81b3af4d99b698
#
_entry.id   fcea2f9781d349893d81b3af4d99b698
#
_cell.length_a   1.000
_cell.length_b   1.000
_cell.length_c   1.000
_cell.angle_alpha   90.00
_cell.angle_beta   90.00
_cell.angle_gamma   90.00
#
_symmetry.space_group_name_H-M   'P 1'
#
loop_
_entity.id
_entity.type
_entity.pdbx_description
1 polymer ?
#
loop_
_entity_poly.entity_id
_entity_poly.type
_entity_poly.pdbx_seq_one_letter_code
_entity_poly.pdbx_strand_id
1 'polypeptide(L)'
;SGMLIFEADINEVDWEKDFQDVSKKCINPNELTSYLNKVVTNSQQKPGDRDKLGLDKPYIHSKAIPFDEEGEIDVNEFIKKITAMPNDILSINAKMAKSSDGSSISVNIGIPALRGLVYDIAGNQFYIVNTCPGAGSCAMICYARRGSYVMFPNVFLNQTKILNLLLNYPDRFEKLLTRELESVALKNPDKEI
;
A
#
# COMPACT_ATOMS: atom_id res chain seq x y z
N SER A 1 9.13 31.19 -11.33
CA SER A 1 8.60 30.38 -10.21
C SER A 1 9.51 29.17 -10.07
N GLY A 2 10.42 29.23 -9.09
CA GLY A 2 11.37 28.18 -8.84
C GLY A 2 10.68 26.98 -8.20
N MET A 3 10.77 25.83 -8.85
CA MET A 3 10.49 24.54 -8.26
C MET A 3 11.62 24.26 -7.28
N LEU A 4 11.35 24.31 -5.99
CA LEU A 4 12.27 23.84 -4.95
C LEU A 4 12.37 22.32 -5.10
N ILE A 5 13.39 21.87 -5.80
CA ILE A 5 13.84 20.48 -5.72
C ILE A 5 14.56 20.38 -4.38
N PHE A 6 13.93 19.73 -3.42
CA PHE A 6 14.64 19.23 -2.26
C PHE A 6 15.52 18.07 -2.74
N GLU A 7 16.77 18.37 -3.08
CA GLU A 7 17.82 17.36 -3.04
C GLU A 7 18.01 16.99 -1.56
N ALA A 8 17.27 16.02 -1.09
CA ALA A 8 17.66 15.28 0.10
C ALA A 8 18.98 14.60 -0.27
N ASP A 9 20.03 14.92 0.46
CA ASP A 9 21.33 14.29 0.26
C ASP A 9 21.15 12.79 0.56
N ILE A 10 21.08 11.97 -0.50
CA ILE A 10 20.84 10.52 -0.42
C ILE A 10 21.93 9.83 0.42
N ASN A 11 23.07 10.50 0.62
CA ASN A 11 24.19 10.00 1.41
C ASN A 11 24.02 10.20 2.94
N GLU A 12 23.07 11.01 3.40
CA GLU A 12 22.79 11.21 4.83
C GLU A 12 21.62 10.37 5.36
N VAL A 13 20.92 9.64 4.48
CA VAL A 13 19.84 8.73 4.91
C VAL A 13 20.47 7.42 5.35
N ASP A 14 20.53 7.21 6.66
CA ASP A 14 20.89 5.91 7.24
C ASP A 14 19.69 4.96 7.03
N TRP A 15 19.67 4.35 5.85
CA TRP A 15 18.58 3.46 5.43
C TRP A 15 18.35 2.29 6.40
N GLU A 16 19.40 1.79 7.06
CA GLU A 16 19.25 0.74 8.08
C GLU A 16 18.56 1.27 9.33
N LYS A 17 18.95 2.45 9.80
CA LYS A 17 18.36 3.08 10.97
C LYS A 17 16.97 3.60 10.70
N ASP A 18 16.77 4.27 9.56
CA ASP A 18 15.45 4.77 9.15
C ASP A 18 14.49 3.62 8.80
N PHE A 19 15.02 2.50 8.29
CA PHE A 19 14.23 1.29 8.08
C PHE A 19 13.91 0.56 9.40
N GLN A 20 14.73 0.70 10.42
CA GLN A 20 14.47 0.18 11.77
C GLN A 20 13.57 1.11 12.59
N ASP A 21 13.70 2.44 12.43
CA ASP A 21 12.80 3.44 13.01
C ASP A 21 11.44 3.54 12.27
N VAL A 22 11.31 2.97 11.10
CA VAL A 22 10.01 2.62 10.49
C VAL A 22 9.38 1.55 11.37
N SER A 23 9.14 1.96 12.59
CA SER A 23 8.74 1.18 13.74
C SER A 23 7.77 0.09 13.32
N LYS A 24 8.29 -1.12 13.23
CA LYS A 24 7.48 -2.33 13.21
C LYS A 24 6.70 -2.36 14.51
N LYS A 25 5.57 -1.69 14.58
CA LYS A 25 4.66 -1.89 15.69
C LYS A 25 4.08 -3.28 15.51
N CYS A 26 4.60 -4.23 16.27
CA CYS A 26 4.02 -5.56 16.37
C CYS A 26 2.58 -5.41 16.87
N ILE A 27 1.63 -5.97 16.13
CA ILE A 27 0.25 -6.03 16.55
C ILE A 27 -0.02 -7.45 17.03
N ASN A 28 -0.42 -7.55 18.29
CA ASN A 28 -0.98 -8.77 18.81
C ASN A 28 -2.22 -9.16 17.96
N PRO A 29 -2.41 -10.44 17.60
CA PRO A 29 -3.61 -10.92 16.91
C PRO A 29 -4.93 -10.42 17.52
N ASN A 30 -5.01 -10.31 18.84
CA ASN A 30 -6.18 -9.77 19.53
C ASN A 30 -6.42 -8.28 19.26
N GLU A 31 -5.34 -7.48 19.15
CA GLU A 31 -5.44 -6.05 18.77
C GLU A 31 -5.89 -5.90 17.32
N LEU A 32 -5.41 -6.77 16.43
CA LEU A 32 -5.84 -6.78 15.04
C LEU A 32 -7.33 -7.10 14.92
N THR A 33 -7.80 -8.14 15.59
CA THR A 33 -9.22 -8.54 15.60
C THR A 33 -10.10 -7.39 16.11
N SER A 34 -9.70 -6.76 17.21
CA SER A 34 -10.39 -5.59 17.74
C SER A 34 -10.39 -4.41 16.76
N TYR A 35 -9.29 -4.18 16.05
CA TYR A 35 -9.17 -3.16 15.02
C TYR A 35 -10.06 -3.47 13.81
N LEU A 36 -10.05 -4.71 13.32
CA LEU A 36 -10.88 -5.14 12.20
C LEU A 36 -12.37 -5.05 12.55
N ASN A 37 -12.78 -5.46 13.74
CA ASN A 37 -14.15 -5.31 14.23
C ASN A 37 -14.59 -3.85 14.25
N LYS A 38 -13.73 -2.94 14.68
CA LYS A 38 -14.01 -1.50 14.66
C LYS A 38 -14.18 -0.97 13.23
N VAL A 39 -13.36 -1.41 12.29
CA VAL A 39 -13.47 -1.06 10.86
C VAL A 39 -14.79 -1.57 10.28
N VAL A 40 -15.18 -2.81 10.57
CA VAL A 40 -16.45 -3.38 10.13
C VAL A 40 -17.64 -2.62 10.70
N THR A 41 -17.65 -2.36 11.99
CA THR A 41 -18.71 -1.61 12.66
C THR A 41 -18.87 -0.20 12.08
N ASN A 42 -17.78 0.42 11.68
CA ASN A 42 -17.77 1.75 11.09
C ASN A 42 -17.96 1.76 9.56
N SER A 43 -18.16 0.60 8.92
CA SER A 43 -18.30 0.49 7.45
C SER A 43 -19.51 1.21 6.86
N GLN A 44 -20.51 1.52 7.69
CA GLN A 44 -21.69 2.32 7.30
C GLN A 44 -21.45 3.83 7.37
N GLN A 45 -20.29 4.26 7.84
CA GLN A 45 -19.97 5.69 7.94
C GLN A 45 -19.72 6.29 6.55
N LYS A 46 -20.12 7.55 6.40
CA LYS A 46 -19.92 8.33 5.18
C LYS A 46 -18.42 8.42 4.83
N PRO A 47 -18.05 8.56 3.53
CA PRO A 47 -16.64 8.61 3.10
C PRO A 47 -15.75 9.58 3.88
N GLY A 48 -16.28 10.71 4.35
CA GLY A 48 -15.55 11.68 5.17
C GLY A 48 -15.23 11.22 6.59
N ASP A 49 -15.93 10.23 7.12
CA ASP A 49 -15.69 9.73 8.48
C ASP A 49 -14.53 8.71 8.53
N ARG A 50 -14.09 8.22 7.38
CA ARG A 50 -12.95 7.28 7.27
C ARG A 50 -11.62 7.93 7.65
N ASP A 51 -11.51 9.25 7.54
CA ASP A 51 -10.33 10.01 7.96
C ASP A 51 -10.15 10.03 9.49
N LYS A 52 -11.18 9.66 10.27
CA LYS A 52 -11.12 9.61 11.74
C LYS A 52 -10.35 8.43 12.30
N LEU A 53 -9.90 7.49 11.45
CA LEU A 53 -9.13 6.32 11.89
C LEU A 53 -7.73 6.65 12.43
N GLY A 54 -7.28 7.89 12.29
CA GLY A 54 -5.95 8.33 12.65
C GLY A 54 -4.92 8.03 11.55
N LEU A 55 -3.95 8.94 11.42
CA LEU A 55 -2.90 8.84 10.39
C LEU A 55 -1.86 7.77 10.72
N ASP A 56 -1.83 7.29 11.97
CA ASP A 56 -0.94 6.27 12.51
C ASP A 56 -1.44 4.84 12.30
N LYS A 57 -2.64 4.68 11.73
CA LYS A 57 -3.27 3.38 11.52
C LYS A 57 -3.36 3.03 10.04
N PRO A 58 -3.19 1.74 9.67
CA PRO A 58 -3.42 1.30 8.31
C PRO A 58 -4.90 1.47 7.94
N TYR A 59 -5.15 1.90 6.71
CA TYR A 59 -6.49 1.84 6.15
C TYR A 59 -6.79 0.39 5.74
N ILE A 60 -7.96 -0.13 6.15
CA ILE A 60 -8.44 -1.45 5.77
C ILE A 60 -9.86 -1.30 5.22
N HIS A 61 -10.07 -1.77 3.99
CA HIS A 61 -11.39 -1.71 3.39
C HIS A 61 -12.30 -2.79 3.98
N SER A 62 -13.44 -2.39 4.56
CA SER A 62 -14.36 -3.31 5.26
C SER A 62 -14.81 -4.50 4.41
N LYS A 63 -15.10 -4.29 3.11
CA LYS A 63 -15.48 -5.36 2.19
C LYS A 63 -14.35 -6.35 1.84
N ALA A 64 -13.11 -6.05 2.23
CA ALA A 64 -11.98 -6.96 2.06
C ALA A 64 -11.82 -7.94 3.22
N ILE A 65 -12.51 -7.68 4.33
CA ILE A 65 -12.46 -8.51 5.54
C ILE A 65 -13.38 -9.71 5.34
N PRO A 66 -12.85 -10.94 5.40
CA PRO A 66 -13.67 -12.16 5.31
C PRO A 66 -14.32 -12.48 6.66
N PHE A 67 -15.43 -13.17 6.59
CA PHE A 67 -16.15 -13.72 7.74
C PHE A 67 -16.30 -15.22 7.58
N ASP A 68 -16.28 -15.93 8.70
CA ASP A 68 -16.55 -17.37 8.76
C ASP A 68 -18.07 -17.67 8.76
N GLU A 69 -18.41 -18.95 8.90
CA GLU A 69 -19.81 -19.41 8.91
C GLU A 69 -20.58 -18.91 10.15
N GLU A 70 -19.87 -18.64 11.24
CA GLU A 70 -20.43 -18.10 12.48
C GLU A 70 -20.61 -16.56 12.43
N GLY A 71 -20.11 -15.92 11.38
CA GLY A 71 -20.15 -14.46 11.20
C GLY A 71 -19.06 -13.70 11.93
N GLU A 72 -18.04 -14.42 12.40
CA GLU A 72 -16.83 -13.84 12.99
C GLU A 72 -15.78 -13.57 11.92
N ILE A 73 -14.83 -12.69 12.22
CA ILE A 73 -13.75 -12.36 11.27
C ILE A 73 -12.82 -13.56 11.10
N ASP A 74 -12.72 -14.07 9.87
CA ASP A 74 -11.75 -15.10 9.51
C ASP A 74 -10.37 -14.51 9.28
N VAL A 75 -9.57 -14.47 10.36
CA VAL A 75 -8.20 -13.92 10.32
C VAL A 75 -7.30 -14.72 9.37
N ASN A 76 -7.44 -16.05 9.31
CA ASN A 76 -6.62 -16.89 8.44
C ASN A 76 -6.91 -16.61 6.96
N GLU A 77 -8.17 -16.49 6.60
CA GLU A 77 -8.56 -16.13 5.24
C GLU A 77 -8.14 -14.69 4.90
N PHE A 78 -8.18 -13.77 5.87
CA PHE A 78 -7.67 -12.43 5.69
C PHE A 78 -6.16 -12.43 5.41
N ILE A 79 -5.37 -13.20 6.16
CA ILE A 79 -3.93 -13.39 5.90
C ILE A 79 -3.70 -13.89 4.47
N LYS A 80 -4.41 -14.93 4.04
CA LYS A 80 -4.31 -15.46 2.69
C LYS A 80 -4.59 -14.38 1.63
N LYS A 81 -5.62 -13.56 1.84
CA LYS A 81 -5.97 -12.47 0.91
C LYS A 81 -4.87 -11.43 0.79
N ILE A 82 -4.28 -10.98 1.90
CA ILE A 82 -3.26 -9.92 1.86
C ILE A 82 -1.86 -10.41 1.50
N THR A 83 -1.59 -11.71 1.65
CA THR A 83 -0.30 -12.33 1.27
C THR A 83 -0.34 -13.05 -0.07
N ALA A 84 -1.50 -13.10 -0.72
CA ALA A 84 -1.63 -13.65 -2.06
C ALA A 84 -0.79 -12.83 -3.07
N MET A 85 -0.37 -13.47 -4.17
CA MET A 85 0.31 -12.77 -5.24
C MET A 85 -0.57 -11.67 -5.82
N PRO A 86 -0.05 -10.44 -6.00
CA PRO A 86 -0.75 -9.41 -6.75
C PRO A 86 -0.89 -9.85 -8.22
N ASN A 87 -1.95 -9.37 -8.88
CA ASN A 87 -2.12 -9.62 -10.32
C ASN A 87 -1.02 -8.91 -11.11
N ASP A 88 -0.82 -7.63 -10.80
CA ASP A 88 0.19 -6.77 -11.40
C ASP A 88 0.84 -5.92 -10.29
N ILE A 89 2.14 -5.68 -10.40
CA ILE A 89 2.88 -4.74 -9.56
C ILE A 89 2.77 -3.34 -10.13
N LEU A 90 2.94 -3.23 -11.46
CA LEU A 90 2.83 -1.96 -12.17
C LEU A 90 1.40 -1.65 -12.54
N SER A 91 1.03 -0.39 -12.38
CA SER A 91 -0.21 0.13 -12.93
C SER A 91 0.05 1.30 -13.87
N ILE A 92 -0.68 1.31 -14.99
CA ILE A 92 -0.67 2.41 -15.96
C ILE A 92 -1.90 3.26 -15.66
N ASN A 93 -1.68 4.50 -15.25
CA ASN A 93 -2.76 5.41 -14.96
C ASN A 93 -3.20 6.13 -16.24
N ALA A 94 -4.44 5.91 -16.67
CA ALA A 94 -5.01 6.55 -17.86
C ALA A 94 -5.02 8.09 -17.80
N LYS A 95 -5.06 8.67 -16.59
CA LYS A 95 -4.97 10.14 -16.43
C LYS A 95 -3.56 10.64 -16.72
N MET A 96 -2.53 9.90 -16.27
CA MET A 96 -1.14 10.23 -16.55
C MET A 96 -0.80 9.99 -18.03
N ALA A 97 -1.36 8.94 -18.63
CA ALA A 97 -1.21 8.70 -20.07
C ALA A 97 -1.81 9.82 -20.94
N LYS A 98 -2.85 10.51 -20.47
CA LYS A 98 -3.45 11.65 -21.18
C LYS A 98 -2.68 12.96 -21.00
N SER A 99 -1.86 13.09 -19.98
CA SER A 99 -1.05 14.28 -19.72
C SER A 99 0.34 14.22 -20.37
N SER A 100 0.75 13.06 -20.88
CA SER A 100 1.96 12.92 -21.66
C SER A 100 1.71 13.35 -23.11
N ASP A 101 2.72 13.95 -23.73
CA ASP A 101 2.74 14.31 -25.16
C ASP A 101 2.77 13.09 -26.10
N GLY A 102 2.65 11.90 -25.54
CA GLY A 102 2.72 10.62 -26.26
C GLY A 102 4.13 10.04 -26.37
N SER A 103 5.17 10.76 -25.94
CA SER A 103 6.57 10.32 -25.98
C SER A 103 6.94 9.41 -24.81
N SER A 104 6.17 9.45 -23.71
CA SER A 104 6.46 8.68 -22.51
C SER A 104 5.26 7.89 -22.00
N ILE A 105 5.54 6.84 -21.24
CA ILE A 105 4.55 6.07 -20.49
C ILE A 105 4.86 6.15 -19.01
N SER A 106 3.90 6.66 -18.23
CA SER A 106 4.03 6.66 -16.77
C SER A 106 3.49 5.36 -16.19
N VAL A 107 4.34 4.65 -15.51
CA VAL A 107 3.99 3.49 -14.69
C VAL A 107 4.13 3.84 -13.22
N ASN A 108 3.34 3.21 -12.36
CA ASN A 108 3.46 3.41 -10.92
C ASN A 108 3.28 2.10 -10.17
N ILE A 109 3.89 2.03 -8.99
CA ILE A 109 3.73 0.94 -8.03
C ILE A 109 2.83 1.48 -6.91
N GLY A 110 1.67 0.86 -6.74
CA GLY A 110 0.74 1.25 -5.68
C GLY A 110 1.02 0.49 -4.38
N ILE A 111 1.37 1.22 -3.33
CA ILE A 111 1.41 0.70 -1.96
C ILE A 111 0.47 1.51 -1.07
N PRO A 112 0.03 0.96 0.09
CA PRO A 112 -0.83 1.71 1.01
C PRO A 112 -0.18 3.01 1.47
N ALA A 113 -0.94 4.11 1.47
CA ALA A 113 -0.44 5.40 1.91
C ALA A 113 -0.36 5.51 3.44
N LEU A 114 0.66 6.19 3.95
CA LEU A 114 0.96 6.50 5.34
C LEU A 114 1.28 5.27 6.18
N ARG A 115 0.39 4.29 6.25
CA ARG A 115 0.56 3.05 7.01
C ARG A 115 0.02 1.88 6.20
N GLY A 116 0.77 0.81 6.16
CA GLY A 116 0.36 -0.46 5.58
C GLY A 116 0.36 -1.59 6.60
N LEU A 117 -0.52 -2.56 6.41
CA LEU A 117 -0.58 -3.77 7.21
C LEU A 117 0.21 -4.88 6.51
N VAL A 118 1.16 -5.45 7.22
CA VAL A 118 1.99 -6.55 6.74
C VAL A 118 1.87 -7.74 7.68
N TYR A 119 1.71 -8.92 7.11
CA TYR A 119 1.86 -10.16 7.81
C TYR A 119 3.26 -10.73 7.53
N ASP A 120 4.09 -10.80 8.57
CA ASP A 120 5.39 -11.44 8.51
C ASP A 120 5.21 -12.96 8.54
N ILE A 121 5.38 -13.59 7.40
CA ILE A 121 5.19 -15.04 7.25
C ILE A 121 6.18 -15.83 8.09
N ALA A 122 7.43 -15.38 8.15
CA ALA A 122 8.48 -16.06 8.93
C ALA A 122 8.26 -15.94 10.44
N GLY A 123 7.86 -14.75 10.90
CA GLY A 123 7.62 -14.48 12.33
C GLY A 123 6.21 -14.78 12.80
N ASN A 124 5.28 -15.10 11.89
CA ASN A 124 3.85 -15.33 12.20
C ASN A 124 3.23 -14.18 13.00
N GLN A 125 3.46 -12.94 12.56
CA GLN A 125 3.03 -11.72 13.24
C GLN A 125 2.56 -10.66 12.26
N PHE A 126 1.68 -9.77 12.74
CA PHE A 126 1.31 -8.58 11.99
C PHE A 126 2.18 -7.39 12.38
N TYR A 127 2.47 -6.55 11.39
CA TYR A 127 3.16 -5.28 11.57
C TYR A 127 2.41 -4.15 10.89
N ILE A 128 2.43 -2.98 11.53
CA ILE A 128 2.07 -1.73 10.86
C ILE A 128 3.38 -1.08 10.39
N VAL A 129 3.48 -0.87 9.10
CA VAL A 129 4.66 -0.29 8.46
C VAL A 129 4.36 1.16 8.07
N ASN A 130 5.29 2.07 8.36
CA ASN A 130 5.24 3.42 7.83
C ASN A 130 5.70 3.42 6.37
N THR A 131 4.77 3.61 5.45
CA THR A 131 5.03 3.65 4.01
C THR A 131 5.34 5.05 3.48
N CYS A 132 5.23 6.06 4.35
CA CYS A 132 5.50 7.46 4.01
C CYS A 132 6.31 8.15 5.13
N PRO A 133 7.57 7.74 5.39
CA PRO A 133 8.35 8.26 6.52
C PRO A 133 8.57 9.76 6.46
N GLY A 134 8.64 10.36 5.26
CA GLY A 134 8.81 11.79 5.05
C GLY A 134 7.52 12.60 4.85
N ALA A 135 6.34 12.04 5.20
CA ALA A 135 5.07 12.67 4.84
C ALA A 135 4.86 14.08 5.42
N GLY A 136 5.36 14.37 6.63
CA GLY A 136 5.18 15.69 7.26
C GLY A 136 3.73 16.17 7.20
N SER A 137 3.53 17.43 6.76
CA SER A 137 2.20 18.04 6.57
C SER A 137 1.39 17.40 5.43
N CYS A 138 2.03 16.72 4.48
CA CYS A 138 1.36 16.00 3.41
C CYS A 138 0.40 14.90 3.95
N ALA A 139 0.69 14.33 5.12
CA ALA A 139 -0.16 13.34 5.77
C ALA A 139 -1.59 13.89 6.02
N MET A 140 -1.71 15.17 6.35
CA MET A 140 -2.98 15.81 6.69
C MET A 140 -3.93 15.92 5.49
N ILE A 141 -3.38 16.06 4.30
CA ILE A 141 -4.13 16.26 3.04
C ILE A 141 -3.97 15.08 2.08
N CYS A 142 -3.57 13.91 2.57
CA CYS A 142 -3.23 12.76 1.77
C CYS A 142 -4.38 12.34 0.85
N TYR A 143 -4.24 12.59 -0.46
CA TYR A 143 -5.25 12.22 -1.46
C TYR A 143 -5.38 10.70 -1.63
N ALA A 144 -4.31 9.95 -1.36
CA ALA A 144 -4.31 8.49 -1.45
C ALA A 144 -5.08 7.80 -0.30
N ARG A 145 -5.50 8.57 0.71
CA ARG A 145 -6.42 8.13 1.78
C ARG A 145 -7.88 8.50 1.46
N ARG A 146 -8.16 8.97 0.25
CA ARG A 146 -9.47 9.47 -0.18
C ARG A 146 -9.85 8.95 -1.57
N GLY A 147 -11.10 9.17 -1.95
CA GLY A 147 -11.61 8.87 -3.29
C GLY A 147 -11.43 7.40 -3.68
N SER A 148 -11.00 7.15 -4.90
CA SER A 148 -10.89 5.80 -5.47
C SER A 148 -9.99 4.85 -4.67
N TYR A 149 -8.98 5.38 -4.00
CA TYR A 149 -8.05 4.58 -3.19
C TYR A 149 -8.72 3.91 -1.99
N VAL A 150 -9.79 4.52 -1.47
CA VAL A 150 -10.54 4.02 -0.31
C VAL A 150 -11.95 3.52 -0.66
N MET A 151 -12.40 3.75 -1.90
CA MET A 151 -13.74 3.33 -2.35
C MET A 151 -13.78 1.87 -2.80
N PHE A 152 -12.69 1.36 -3.37
CA PHE A 152 -12.66 0.06 -4.02
C PHE A 152 -11.85 -0.96 -3.22
N PRO A 153 -12.46 -2.09 -2.81
CA PRO A 153 -11.75 -3.14 -2.07
C PRO A 153 -10.57 -3.74 -2.85
N ASN A 154 -10.68 -3.82 -4.17
CA ASN A 154 -9.62 -4.36 -5.01
C ASN A 154 -8.37 -3.49 -5.03
N VAL A 155 -8.52 -2.15 -4.96
CA VAL A 155 -7.38 -1.23 -4.86
C VAL A 155 -6.65 -1.46 -3.54
N PHE A 156 -7.39 -1.49 -2.43
CA PHE A 156 -6.84 -1.80 -1.12
C PHE A 156 -6.10 -3.14 -1.11
N LEU A 157 -6.74 -4.20 -1.61
CA LEU A 157 -6.17 -5.54 -1.61
C LEU A 157 -4.91 -5.62 -2.47
N ASN A 158 -4.91 -5.03 -3.67
CA ASN A 158 -3.74 -5.09 -4.54
C ASN A 158 -2.56 -4.32 -3.95
N GLN A 159 -2.78 -3.12 -3.43
CA GLN A 159 -1.73 -2.34 -2.76
C GLN A 159 -1.16 -3.09 -1.54
N THR A 160 -2.02 -3.72 -0.73
CA THR A 160 -1.60 -4.49 0.44
C THR A 160 -0.83 -5.75 0.05
N LYS A 161 -1.25 -6.45 -1.02
CA LYS A 161 -0.51 -7.60 -1.57
C LYS A 161 0.88 -7.21 -2.07
N ILE A 162 1.00 -6.09 -2.78
CA ILE A 162 2.29 -5.58 -3.28
C ILE A 162 3.23 -5.29 -2.10
N LEU A 163 2.73 -4.61 -1.06
CA LEU A 163 3.53 -4.33 0.14
C LEU A 163 3.96 -5.61 0.86
N ASN A 164 3.05 -6.58 1.02
CA ASN A 164 3.36 -7.87 1.65
C ASN A 164 4.37 -8.67 0.83
N LEU A 165 4.26 -8.67 -0.50
CA LEU A 165 5.23 -9.31 -1.39
C LEU A 165 6.62 -8.66 -1.26
N LEU A 166 6.68 -7.33 -1.28
CA LEU A 166 7.94 -6.58 -1.16
C LEU A 166 8.67 -6.91 0.14
N LEU A 167 7.96 -6.98 1.26
CA LEU A 167 8.58 -7.15 2.58
C LEU A 167 8.84 -8.61 2.95
N ASN A 168 8.01 -9.55 2.49
CA ASN A 168 8.24 -10.98 2.74
C ASN A 168 9.20 -11.62 1.72
N TYR A 169 9.16 -11.17 0.45
CA TYR A 169 9.89 -11.79 -0.64
C TYR A 169 10.48 -10.75 -1.60
N PRO A 170 11.46 -9.92 -1.15
CA PRO A 170 12.02 -8.82 -1.93
C PRO A 170 12.62 -9.26 -3.26
N ASP A 171 13.34 -10.38 -3.30
CA ASP A 171 13.93 -10.92 -4.55
C ASP A 171 12.86 -11.30 -5.57
N ARG A 172 11.73 -11.82 -5.10
CA ARG A 172 10.61 -12.20 -5.96
C ARG A 172 9.88 -10.96 -6.47
N PHE A 173 9.74 -9.96 -5.63
CA PHE A 173 9.20 -8.66 -6.02
C PHE A 173 10.05 -8.03 -7.13
N GLU A 174 11.36 -7.97 -6.95
CA GLU A 174 12.30 -7.43 -7.95
C GLU A 174 12.19 -8.14 -9.29
N LYS A 175 12.20 -9.48 -9.31
CA LYS A 175 12.06 -10.27 -10.53
C LYS A 175 10.74 -10.01 -11.26
N LEU A 176 9.65 -9.90 -10.54
CA LEU A 176 8.34 -9.60 -11.13
C LEU A 176 8.29 -8.17 -11.66
N LEU A 177 8.80 -7.22 -10.93
CA LEU A 177 8.87 -5.82 -11.35
C LEU A 177 9.69 -5.67 -12.62
N THR A 178 10.87 -6.29 -12.67
CA THR A 178 11.73 -6.27 -13.86
C THR A 178 11.01 -6.86 -15.09
N ARG A 179 10.37 -8.00 -14.94
CA ARG A 179 9.61 -8.63 -16.02
C ARG A 179 8.43 -7.77 -16.51
N GLU A 180 7.72 -7.10 -15.60
CA GLU A 180 6.62 -6.22 -15.99
C GLU A 180 7.14 -4.97 -16.70
N LEU A 181 8.25 -4.37 -16.23
CA LEU A 181 8.90 -3.24 -16.91
C LEU A 181 9.37 -3.62 -18.32
N GLU A 182 10.03 -4.76 -18.48
CA GLU A 182 10.43 -5.28 -19.78
C GLU A 182 9.23 -5.48 -20.71
N SER A 183 8.12 -6.01 -20.18
CA SER A 183 6.88 -6.19 -20.94
C SER A 183 6.28 -4.85 -21.39
N VAL A 184 6.35 -3.82 -20.56
CA VAL A 184 5.89 -2.46 -20.92
C VAL A 184 6.80 -1.87 -21.99
N ALA A 185 8.11 -2.00 -21.85
CA ALA A 185 9.08 -1.52 -22.83
C ALA A 185 8.89 -2.18 -24.20
N LEU A 186 8.75 -3.50 -24.23
CA LEU A 186 8.54 -4.26 -25.49
C LEU A 186 7.23 -3.87 -26.20
N LYS A 187 6.18 -3.54 -25.46
CA LYS A 187 4.90 -3.10 -26.03
C LYS A 187 4.94 -1.65 -26.52
N ASN A 188 5.93 -0.88 -26.13
CA ASN A 188 6.04 0.55 -26.41
C ASN A 188 7.48 0.93 -26.77
N PRO A 189 8.03 0.39 -27.89
CA PRO A 189 9.44 0.53 -28.22
C PRO A 189 9.89 1.96 -28.50
N ASP A 190 8.95 2.84 -28.86
CA ASP A 190 9.21 4.24 -29.22
C ASP A 190 8.95 5.21 -28.08
N LYS A 191 8.73 4.71 -26.84
CA LYS A 191 8.38 5.53 -25.69
C LYS A 191 9.35 5.38 -24.53
N GLU A 192 9.60 6.48 -23.84
CA GLU A 192 10.27 6.47 -22.54
C GLU A 192 9.33 5.91 -21.45
N ILE A 193 9.89 5.19 -20.48
CA ILE A 193 9.16 4.60 -19.35
C ILE A 193 9.63 5.27 -18.08
#